data_f53954959e4031e9ce2c366c3597ddef
#
_entry.id   f53954959e4031e9ce2c366c3597ddef
#
_cell.length_a   1.000
_cell.length_b   1.000
_cell.length_c   1.000
_cell.angle_alpha   90.00
_cell.angle_beta   90.00
_cell.angle_gamma   90.00
#
_symmetry.space_group_name_H-M   'P 1'
#
loop_
_entity.id
_entity.type
_entity.pdbx_description
1 polymer ?
#
loop_
_entity_poly.entity_id
_entity_poly.type
_entity_poly.pdbx_seq_one_letter_code
_entity_poly.pdbx_strand_id
1 'polypeptide(L)'
;MVLPDTTAGTQNPVAAKPLKRPTTIMIDAEAVRQDNILKLEVAELKSKFCERTQALIHGDLHTGSIMVTSNSTQVIDPEFSFYAPMGFDVGALIGNLILAYFAQDGHANEGNDRREYKLWILKTIEETWNLFYKKFTTLWDEHKDGPGEAYLPEIYNNAEIHLLAKQKYMEDLFHDSLGFAAEKMTRRIVGVAHVEDFESIAEPEKRANCELQALTFAKLLLKERRRFKSIGEVVSAIQQPKS
;
A
#
# COMPACT_ATOMS: atom_id res chain seq x y z
N MET A 1 -22.70 -10.53 21.94
CA MET A 1 -22.44 -11.63 21.00
C MET A 1 -21.04 -12.17 21.31
N VAL A 2 -20.95 -13.30 21.98
CA VAL A 2 -19.71 -13.89 22.50
C VAL A 2 -19.13 -14.77 21.39
N LEU A 3 -17.87 -14.53 21.06
CA LEU A 3 -17.13 -15.36 20.08
C LEU A 3 -16.76 -16.70 20.73
N PRO A 4 -16.86 -17.82 20.02
CA PRO A 4 -16.49 -19.13 20.57
C PRO A 4 -14.97 -19.29 20.67
N ASP A 5 -14.56 -19.86 21.80
CA ASP A 5 -13.20 -20.25 22.14
C ASP A 5 -12.83 -21.52 21.33
N THR A 6 -11.85 -21.41 20.45
CA THR A 6 -11.31 -22.55 19.70
C THR A 6 -9.89 -22.87 20.21
N THR A 7 -9.82 -23.60 21.31
CA THR A 7 -8.62 -24.34 21.71
C THR A 7 -8.57 -25.66 20.94
N ALA A 8 -7.92 -25.66 19.78
CA ALA A 8 -7.47 -26.89 19.12
C ALA A 8 -5.95 -26.87 19.06
N GLY A 9 -5.33 -27.91 19.64
CA GLY A 9 -3.90 -28.04 19.81
C GLY A 9 -3.13 -27.98 18.49
N THR A 10 -2.18 -27.08 18.43
CA THR A 10 -1.18 -27.01 17.37
C THR A 10 0.19 -27.27 17.94
N GLN A 11 0.88 -28.21 17.31
CA GLN A 11 2.28 -28.53 17.53
C GLN A 11 3.13 -27.27 17.47
N ASN A 12 4.01 -27.07 18.46
CA ASN A 12 4.97 -25.98 18.53
C ASN A 12 5.80 -25.86 17.24
N PRO A 13 5.68 -24.80 16.45
CA PRO A 13 6.72 -24.48 15.49
C PRO A 13 7.98 -24.08 16.30
N VAL A 14 9.12 -24.62 15.88
CA VAL A 14 10.44 -24.26 16.41
C VAL A 14 10.53 -22.73 16.40
N ALA A 15 10.60 -22.14 17.60
CA ALA A 15 10.70 -20.71 17.75
C ALA A 15 12.01 -20.25 17.08
N ALA A 16 11.89 -19.64 15.91
CA ALA A 16 13.01 -18.94 15.28
C ALA A 16 13.53 -17.91 16.30
N LYS A 17 14.84 -17.97 16.63
CA LYS A 17 15.48 -16.97 17.49
C LYS A 17 15.12 -15.58 16.95
N PRO A 18 14.59 -14.67 17.77
CA PRO A 18 14.33 -13.32 17.30
C PRO A 18 15.65 -12.71 16.84
N LEU A 19 15.77 -12.40 15.57
CA LEU A 19 16.88 -11.64 15.04
C LEU A 19 16.93 -10.32 15.83
N LYS A 20 18.06 -10.05 16.49
CA LYS A 20 18.29 -8.77 17.18
C LYS A 20 18.24 -7.66 16.13
N ARG A 21 17.17 -6.87 16.13
CA ARG A 21 17.07 -5.69 15.26
C ARG A 21 18.14 -4.68 15.66
N PRO A 22 18.76 -3.99 14.68
CA PRO A 22 19.63 -2.87 14.97
C PRO A 22 18.92 -1.83 15.83
N THR A 23 19.64 -1.27 16.79
CA THR A 23 19.12 -0.26 17.74
C THR A 23 18.47 0.92 17.04
N THR A 24 18.96 1.29 15.85
CA THR A 24 18.44 2.38 15.00
C THR A 24 16.96 2.20 14.65
N ILE A 25 16.56 1.00 14.19
CA ILE A 25 15.15 0.75 13.85
C ILE A 25 14.24 0.76 15.07
N MET A 26 14.73 0.35 16.22
CA MET A 26 13.95 0.43 17.47
C MET A 26 13.69 1.88 17.89
N ILE A 27 14.66 2.78 17.71
CA ILE A 27 14.50 4.22 17.98
C ILE A 27 13.49 4.83 17.00
N ASP A 28 13.56 4.49 15.73
CA ASP A 28 12.64 4.98 14.72
C ASP A 28 11.21 4.44 14.91
N ALA A 29 11.05 3.20 15.35
CA ALA A 29 9.75 2.64 15.72
C ALA A 29 9.10 3.41 16.87
N GLU A 30 9.89 3.82 17.87
CA GLU A 30 9.39 4.66 18.98
C GLU A 30 9.06 6.08 18.48
N ALA A 31 9.88 6.67 17.61
CA ALA A 31 9.60 7.95 16.99
C ALA A 31 8.28 7.93 16.19
N VAL A 32 7.98 6.82 15.48
CA VAL A 32 6.67 6.64 14.81
C VAL A 32 5.53 6.61 15.83
N ARG A 33 5.69 5.90 16.95
CA ARG A 33 4.66 5.82 18.00
C ARG A 33 4.42 7.14 18.72
N GLN A 34 5.40 8.03 18.78
CA GLN A 34 5.30 9.33 19.43
C GLN A 34 4.83 10.46 18.49
N ASP A 35 4.80 10.22 17.18
CA ASP A 35 4.43 11.22 16.19
C ASP A 35 2.92 11.44 16.14
N ASN A 36 2.47 12.56 16.71
CA ASN A 36 1.04 12.87 16.79
C ASN A 36 0.40 13.13 15.42
N ILE A 37 1.14 13.62 14.43
CA ILE A 37 0.61 13.83 13.08
C ILE A 37 0.37 12.48 12.41
N LEU A 38 1.32 11.55 12.52
CA LEU A 38 1.11 10.19 12.02
C LEU A 38 -0.10 9.51 12.67
N LYS A 39 -0.28 9.68 13.98
CA LYS A 39 -1.45 9.14 14.69
C LYS A 39 -2.77 9.68 14.15
N LEU A 40 -2.84 10.99 13.87
CA LEU A 40 -4.04 11.61 13.29
C LEU A 40 -4.33 11.07 11.89
N GLU A 41 -3.32 10.97 11.04
CA GLU A 41 -3.47 10.44 9.69
C GLU A 41 -3.91 8.97 9.68
N VAL A 42 -3.34 8.14 10.58
CA VAL A 42 -3.78 6.75 10.78
C VAL A 42 -5.22 6.68 11.32
N ALA A 43 -5.60 7.55 12.25
CA ALA A 43 -6.95 7.58 12.80
C ALA A 43 -7.99 7.92 11.71
N GLU A 44 -7.68 8.87 10.82
CA GLU A 44 -8.54 9.18 9.67
C GLU A 44 -8.70 7.97 8.73
N LEU A 45 -7.59 7.31 8.37
CA LEU A 45 -7.64 6.12 7.51
C LEU A 45 -8.42 4.98 8.18
N LYS A 46 -8.25 4.78 9.49
CA LYS A 46 -9.02 3.81 10.26
C LYS A 46 -10.52 4.12 10.26
N SER A 47 -10.92 5.39 10.44
CA SER A 47 -12.32 5.79 10.35
C SER A 47 -12.88 5.46 8.96
N LYS A 48 -12.19 5.86 7.88
CA LYS A 48 -12.59 5.53 6.51
C LYS A 48 -12.69 4.01 6.29
N PHE A 49 -11.73 3.24 6.81
CA PHE A 49 -11.76 1.77 6.70
C PHE A 49 -12.97 1.15 7.38
N CYS A 50 -13.38 1.66 8.54
CA CYS A 50 -14.53 1.15 9.27
C CYS A 50 -15.89 1.60 8.71
N GLU A 51 -15.94 2.73 8.02
CA GLU A 51 -17.20 3.39 7.63
C GLU A 51 -17.53 3.23 6.15
N ARG A 52 -16.52 3.06 5.28
CA ARG A 52 -16.73 3.05 3.83
C ARG A 52 -16.77 1.64 3.26
N THR A 53 -17.91 1.27 2.73
CA THR A 53 -18.14 -0.03 2.05
C THR A 53 -18.23 0.16 0.53
N GLN A 54 -17.17 0.73 -0.07
CA GLN A 54 -17.17 1.15 -1.48
C GLN A 54 -17.21 0.00 -2.48
N ALA A 55 -16.49 -1.08 -2.20
CA ALA A 55 -16.40 -2.22 -3.09
C ALA A 55 -16.07 -3.50 -2.31
N LEU A 56 -16.34 -4.66 -2.94
CA LEU A 56 -15.80 -5.93 -2.47
C LEU A 56 -14.29 -5.92 -2.77
N ILE A 57 -13.48 -5.82 -1.73
CA ILE A 57 -12.03 -5.81 -1.83
C ILE A 57 -11.46 -7.21 -1.54
N HIS A 58 -10.21 -7.45 -1.93
CA HIS A 58 -9.48 -8.68 -1.61
C HIS A 58 -9.13 -8.77 -0.10
N GLY A 59 -8.86 -7.63 0.54
CA GLY A 59 -8.57 -7.52 1.97
C GLY A 59 -7.11 -7.78 2.36
N ASP A 60 -6.34 -8.50 1.53
CA ASP A 60 -4.89 -8.70 1.70
C ASP A 60 -4.16 -8.77 0.34
N LEU A 61 -4.40 -7.78 -0.53
CA LEU A 61 -3.77 -7.69 -1.83
C LEU A 61 -2.31 -7.26 -1.70
N HIS A 62 -1.41 -8.20 -1.88
CA HIS A 62 0.04 -7.95 -1.89
C HIS A 62 0.70 -8.69 -3.07
N THR A 63 1.98 -8.45 -3.33
CA THR A 63 2.69 -9.06 -4.46
C THR A 63 2.66 -10.59 -4.44
N GLY A 64 2.63 -11.22 -3.25
CA GLY A 64 2.50 -12.66 -3.09
C GLY A 64 1.12 -13.23 -3.44
N SER A 65 0.07 -12.39 -3.49
CA SER A 65 -1.28 -12.77 -3.91
C SER A 65 -1.50 -12.61 -5.42
N ILE A 66 -0.43 -12.31 -6.18
CA ILE A 66 -0.50 -12.10 -7.63
C ILE A 66 0.41 -13.08 -8.35
N MET A 67 -0.20 -13.98 -9.12
CA MET A 67 0.52 -14.92 -9.98
C MET A 67 0.60 -14.37 -11.40
N VAL A 68 1.80 -14.34 -11.95
CA VAL A 68 2.08 -13.78 -13.28
C VAL A 68 2.75 -14.82 -14.16
N THR A 69 2.25 -14.95 -15.38
CA THR A 69 2.89 -15.69 -16.47
C THR A 69 3.11 -14.75 -17.66
N SER A 70 3.71 -15.24 -18.74
CA SER A 70 3.90 -14.43 -19.96
C SER A 70 2.59 -13.92 -20.58
N ASN A 71 1.46 -14.56 -20.31
CA ASN A 71 0.17 -14.29 -20.96
C ASN A 71 -0.99 -14.08 -19.98
N SER A 72 -0.76 -14.19 -18.67
CA SER A 72 -1.85 -14.11 -17.69
C SER A 72 -1.35 -13.51 -16.38
N THR A 73 -2.21 -12.73 -15.75
CA THR A 73 -2.05 -12.26 -14.37
C THR A 73 -3.31 -12.62 -13.61
N GLN A 74 -3.16 -13.33 -12.50
CA GLN A 74 -4.26 -13.77 -11.66
C GLN A 74 -4.03 -13.34 -10.21
N VAL A 75 -5.09 -12.86 -9.56
CA VAL A 75 -5.14 -12.62 -8.12
C VAL A 75 -5.68 -13.87 -7.47
N ILE A 76 -5.02 -14.36 -6.43
CA ILE A 76 -5.33 -15.56 -5.69
C ILE A 76 -5.55 -15.25 -4.21
N ASP A 77 -6.09 -16.19 -3.47
CA ASP A 77 -6.22 -16.14 -2.00
C ASP A 77 -7.17 -15.03 -1.47
N PRO A 78 -8.42 -14.96 -1.97
CA PRO A 78 -9.38 -13.92 -1.60
C PRO A 78 -10.11 -14.23 -0.27
N GLU A 79 -9.54 -15.01 0.63
CA GLU A 79 -10.20 -15.49 1.87
C GLU A 79 -10.57 -14.35 2.83
N PHE A 80 -9.89 -13.20 2.74
CA PHE A 80 -10.17 -12.01 3.55
C PHE A 80 -11.08 -10.99 2.86
N SER A 81 -11.78 -11.39 1.79
CA SER A 81 -12.61 -10.46 1.02
C SER A 81 -13.80 -9.94 1.80
N PHE A 82 -14.02 -8.63 1.78
CA PHE A 82 -15.16 -7.95 2.38
C PHE A 82 -15.40 -6.59 1.74
N TYR A 83 -16.53 -5.95 2.06
CA TYR A 83 -16.81 -4.60 1.56
C TYR A 83 -16.06 -3.55 2.36
N ALA A 84 -15.20 -2.76 1.69
CA ALA A 84 -14.35 -1.75 2.31
C ALA A 84 -13.90 -0.67 1.30
N PRO A 85 -13.06 0.31 1.72
CA PRO A 85 -12.50 1.30 0.80
C PRO A 85 -11.62 0.64 -0.26
N MET A 86 -11.86 0.95 -1.54
CA MET A 86 -11.04 0.44 -2.66
C MET A 86 -9.56 0.82 -2.53
N GLY A 87 -9.28 2.00 -1.98
CA GLY A 87 -7.92 2.47 -1.74
C GLY A 87 -7.09 1.57 -0.84
N PHE A 88 -7.70 0.69 -0.04
CA PHE A 88 -6.99 -0.24 0.82
C PHE A 88 -6.18 -1.25 0.01
N ASP A 89 -6.79 -1.93 -0.94
CA ASP A 89 -6.09 -2.93 -1.77
C ASP A 89 -5.11 -2.29 -2.75
N VAL A 90 -5.53 -1.22 -3.43
CA VAL A 90 -4.64 -0.48 -4.34
C VAL A 90 -3.42 0.03 -3.57
N GLY A 91 -3.63 0.58 -2.39
CA GLY A 91 -2.57 1.04 -1.50
C GLY A 91 -1.69 -0.10 -1.00
N ALA A 92 -2.26 -1.24 -0.63
CA ALA A 92 -1.51 -2.40 -0.18
C ALA A 92 -0.53 -2.90 -1.26
N LEU A 93 -0.98 -3.00 -2.51
CA LEU A 93 -0.13 -3.41 -3.63
C LEU A 93 0.97 -2.38 -3.91
N ILE A 94 0.63 -1.09 -4.00
CA ILE A 94 1.61 -0.01 -4.20
C ILE A 94 2.62 0.01 -3.06
N GLY A 95 2.19 -0.12 -1.81
CA GLY A 95 3.07 -0.16 -0.64
C GLY A 95 4.06 -1.34 -0.68
N ASN A 96 3.62 -2.51 -1.13
CA ASN A 96 4.51 -3.67 -1.32
C ASN A 96 5.56 -3.41 -2.41
N LEU A 97 5.17 -2.84 -3.54
CA LEU A 97 6.11 -2.49 -4.61
C LEU A 97 7.14 -1.44 -4.14
N ILE A 98 6.72 -0.46 -3.32
CA ILE A 98 7.64 0.52 -2.74
C ILE A 98 8.61 -0.14 -1.77
N LEU A 99 8.15 -1.07 -0.92
CA LEU A 99 9.04 -1.85 -0.03
C LEU A 99 10.04 -2.66 -0.85
N ALA A 100 9.59 -3.35 -1.90
CA ALA A 100 10.45 -4.08 -2.81
C ALA A 100 11.50 -3.18 -3.47
N TYR A 101 11.15 -1.95 -3.87
CA TYR A 101 12.08 -0.97 -4.42
C TYR A 101 13.22 -0.63 -3.45
N PHE A 102 12.90 -0.28 -2.21
CA PHE A 102 13.92 0.07 -1.21
C PHE A 102 14.79 -1.12 -0.80
N ALA A 103 14.26 -2.34 -0.82
CA ALA A 103 15.00 -3.54 -0.50
C ALA A 103 16.10 -3.85 -1.54
N GLN A 104 15.97 -3.36 -2.79
CA GLN A 104 16.94 -3.70 -3.85
C GLN A 104 18.37 -3.24 -3.53
N ASP A 105 18.55 -2.15 -2.80
CA ASP A 105 19.87 -1.67 -2.41
C ASP A 105 20.57 -2.65 -1.45
N GLY A 106 19.81 -3.39 -0.65
CA GLY A 106 20.31 -4.46 0.22
C GLY A 106 20.73 -5.73 -0.54
N HIS A 107 20.15 -5.96 -1.71
CA HIS A 107 20.45 -7.11 -2.60
C HIS A 107 21.48 -6.78 -3.69
N ALA A 108 21.89 -5.51 -3.81
CA ALA A 108 22.89 -5.10 -4.78
C ALA A 108 24.28 -5.65 -4.44
N ASN A 109 25.03 -6.02 -5.48
CA ASN A 109 26.42 -6.47 -5.38
C ASN A 109 27.22 -6.02 -6.61
N GLU A 110 28.53 -6.29 -6.64
CA GLU A 110 29.44 -5.89 -7.73
C GLU A 110 29.01 -6.39 -9.12
N GLY A 111 28.38 -7.56 -9.20
CA GLY A 111 27.89 -8.15 -10.46
C GLY A 111 26.50 -7.71 -10.87
N ASN A 112 25.72 -7.11 -9.95
CA ASN A 112 24.33 -6.70 -10.18
C ASN A 112 23.95 -5.56 -9.26
N ASP A 113 23.92 -4.34 -9.77
CA ASP A 113 23.57 -3.13 -9.04
C ASP A 113 22.05 -2.93 -8.83
N ARG A 114 21.23 -3.86 -9.33
CA ARG A 114 19.77 -3.84 -9.24
C ARG A 114 19.08 -2.64 -9.89
N ARG A 115 19.78 -1.80 -10.60
CA ARG A 115 19.26 -0.54 -11.16
C ARG A 115 18.11 -0.76 -12.13
N GLU A 116 18.26 -1.68 -13.05
CA GLU A 116 17.22 -2.00 -14.05
C GLU A 116 15.95 -2.54 -13.35
N TYR A 117 16.11 -3.37 -12.35
CA TYR A 117 14.99 -3.91 -11.59
C TYR A 117 14.27 -2.82 -10.76
N LYS A 118 15.02 -1.91 -10.17
CA LYS A 118 14.45 -0.73 -9.48
C LYS A 118 13.62 0.12 -10.45
N LEU A 119 14.13 0.38 -11.65
CA LEU A 119 13.37 1.12 -12.68
C LEU A 119 12.11 0.38 -13.12
N TRP A 120 12.19 -0.94 -13.27
CA TRP A 120 11.01 -1.77 -13.56
C TRP A 120 9.96 -1.68 -12.45
N ILE A 121 10.36 -1.72 -11.18
CA ILE A 121 9.42 -1.57 -10.04
C ILE A 121 8.74 -0.19 -10.10
N LEU A 122 9.49 0.88 -10.31
CA LEU A 122 8.92 2.24 -10.41
C LEU A 122 7.91 2.35 -11.55
N LYS A 123 8.23 1.80 -12.71
CA LYS A 123 7.32 1.73 -13.84
C LYS A 123 6.06 0.92 -13.51
N THR A 124 6.21 -0.20 -12.79
CA THR A 124 5.09 -1.03 -12.36
C THR A 124 4.17 -0.29 -11.40
N ILE A 125 4.72 0.50 -10.46
CA ILE A 125 3.94 1.37 -9.57
C ILE A 125 3.11 2.37 -10.38
N GLU A 126 3.75 3.05 -11.32
CA GLU A 126 3.10 4.04 -12.17
C GLU A 126 1.99 3.41 -13.04
N GLU A 127 2.29 2.30 -13.69
CA GLU A 127 1.33 1.57 -14.53
C GLU A 127 0.16 1.01 -13.71
N THR A 128 0.40 0.51 -12.50
CA THR A 128 -0.65 -0.01 -11.60
C THR A 128 -1.71 1.05 -11.33
N TRP A 129 -1.31 2.25 -10.91
CA TRP A 129 -2.27 3.33 -10.67
C TRP A 129 -2.92 3.83 -11.96
N ASN A 130 -2.14 4.09 -13.00
CA ASN A 130 -2.66 4.68 -14.24
C ASN A 130 -3.65 3.74 -14.95
N LEU A 131 -3.38 2.42 -14.96
CA LEU A 131 -4.30 1.44 -15.53
C LEU A 131 -5.56 1.27 -14.67
N PHE A 132 -5.42 1.26 -13.34
CA PHE A 132 -6.56 1.26 -12.44
C PHE A 132 -7.44 2.49 -12.67
N TYR A 133 -6.86 3.68 -12.63
CA TYR A 133 -7.56 4.94 -12.89
C TYR A 133 -8.32 4.90 -14.22
N LYS A 134 -7.64 4.54 -15.31
CA LYS A 134 -8.23 4.47 -16.65
C LYS A 134 -9.40 3.49 -16.69
N LYS A 135 -9.20 2.26 -16.20
CA LYS A 135 -10.24 1.22 -16.24
C LYS A 135 -11.44 1.61 -15.37
N PHE A 136 -11.21 2.10 -14.16
CA PHE A 136 -12.27 2.48 -13.24
C PHE A 136 -13.11 3.65 -13.80
N THR A 137 -12.46 4.70 -14.32
CA THR A 137 -13.18 5.85 -14.88
C THR A 137 -13.92 5.49 -16.18
N THR A 138 -13.40 4.55 -16.99
CA THR A 138 -14.11 4.03 -18.15
C THR A 138 -15.37 3.28 -17.73
N LEU A 139 -15.27 2.37 -16.76
CA LEU A 139 -16.43 1.63 -16.24
C LEU A 139 -17.46 2.57 -15.59
N TRP A 140 -17.01 3.62 -14.91
CA TRP A 140 -17.91 4.65 -14.36
C TRP A 140 -18.74 5.32 -15.44
N ASP A 141 -18.11 5.69 -16.57
CA ASP A 141 -18.81 6.34 -17.67
C ASP A 141 -19.76 5.37 -18.41
N GLU A 142 -19.37 4.09 -18.53
CA GLU A 142 -20.19 3.04 -19.16
C GLU A 142 -21.42 2.65 -18.31
N HIS A 143 -21.34 2.76 -16.99
CA HIS A 143 -22.38 2.32 -16.04
C HIS A 143 -23.06 3.46 -15.29
N LYS A 144 -22.99 4.69 -15.81
CA LYS A 144 -23.58 5.89 -15.19
C LYS A 144 -25.10 5.84 -14.98
N ASP A 145 -25.80 5.02 -15.76
CA ASP A 145 -27.24 4.83 -15.69
C ASP A 145 -27.64 3.58 -14.88
N GLY A 146 -26.68 2.94 -14.21
CA GLY A 146 -26.91 1.73 -13.43
C GLY A 146 -27.65 1.99 -12.12
N PRO A 147 -28.29 0.96 -11.56
CA PRO A 147 -28.91 1.06 -10.23
C PRO A 147 -27.82 1.21 -9.17
N GLY A 148 -27.88 2.28 -8.41
CA GLY A 148 -26.98 2.52 -7.29
C GLY A 148 -27.28 3.82 -6.58
N GLU A 149 -27.40 3.75 -5.28
CA GLU A 149 -27.71 4.92 -4.44
C GLU A 149 -26.58 5.96 -4.42
N ALA A 150 -25.35 5.55 -4.80
CA ALA A 150 -24.22 6.45 -4.89
C ALA A 150 -24.31 7.44 -6.06
N TYR A 151 -25.13 7.14 -7.06
CA TYR A 151 -25.38 8.00 -8.20
C TYR A 151 -26.74 8.65 -8.07
N LEU A 152 -26.76 9.97 -7.93
CA LEU A 152 -28.00 10.79 -7.88
C LEU A 152 -28.21 11.43 -9.25
N PRO A 153 -29.09 10.89 -10.11
CA PRO A 153 -29.29 11.36 -11.48
C PRO A 153 -29.63 12.85 -11.57
N GLU A 154 -30.43 13.36 -10.61
CA GLU A 154 -30.83 14.77 -10.56
C GLU A 154 -29.64 15.72 -10.35
N ILE A 155 -28.58 15.25 -9.67
CA ILE A 155 -27.36 16.03 -9.41
C ILE A 155 -26.36 15.80 -10.54
N TYR A 156 -26.15 14.57 -10.94
CA TYR A 156 -25.07 14.18 -11.89
C TYR A 156 -25.52 14.13 -13.35
N ASN A 157 -26.80 14.41 -13.64
CA ASN A 157 -27.30 14.50 -15.02
C ASN A 157 -26.76 15.73 -15.81
N ASN A 158 -25.92 16.52 -15.18
CA ASN A 158 -25.13 17.59 -15.79
C ASN A 158 -23.71 17.09 -16.05
N ALA A 159 -23.26 17.17 -17.31
CA ALA A 159 -21.95 16.66 -17.72
C ALA A 159 -20.78 17.31 -16.96
N GLU A 160 -20.88 18.58 -16.61
CA GLU A 160 -19.87 19.31 -15.83
C GLU A 160 -19.81 18.79 -14.38
N ILE A 161 -20.96 18.67 -13.72
CA ILE A 161 -21.03 18.16 -12.34
C ILE A 161 -20.58 16.71 -12.28
N HIS A 162 -20.96 15.89 -13.26
CA HIS A 162 -20.50 14.50 -13.36
C HIS A 162 -18.97 14.41 -13.47
N LEU A 163 -18.36 15.23 -14.32
CA LEU A 163 -16.91 15.28 -14.47
C LEU A 163 -16.22 15.70 -13.17
N LEU A 164 -16.70 16.77 -12.53
CA LEU A 164 -16.16 17.26 -11.24
C LEU A 164 -16.30 16.21 -10.13
N ALA A 165 -17.45 15.54 -10.03
CA ALA A 165 -17.68 14.49 -9.05
C ALA A 165 -16.71 13.31 -9.24
N LYS A 166 -16.54 12.87 -10.49
CA LYS A 166 -15.59 11.81 -10.84
C LYS A 166 -14.14 12.19 -10.53
N GLN A 167 -13.73 13.41 -10.87
CA GLN A 167 -12.39 13.92 -10.56
C GLN A 167 -12.16 13.95 -9.05
N LYS A 168 -13.10 14.50 -8.30
CA LYS A 168 -13.02 14.56 -6.84
C LYS A 168 -12.94 13.16 -6.21
N TYR A 169 -13.77 12.24 -6.68
CA TYR A 169 -13.76 10.86 -6.19
C TYR A 169 -12.39 10.19 -6.42
N MET A 170 -11.84 10.35 -7.63
CA MET A 170 -10.54 9.75 -7.97
C MET A 170 -9.37 10.42 -7.24
N GLU A 171 -9.44 11.72 -6.97
CA GLU A 171 -8.46 12.42 -6.14
C GLU A 171 -8.49 11.89 -4.69
N ASP A 172 -9.68 11.78 -4.09
CA ASP A 172 -9.85 11.23 -2.75
C ASP A 172 -9.36 9.77 -2.68
N LEU A 173 -9.72 8.95 -3.67
CA LEU A 173 -9.28 7.56 -3.77
C LEU A 173 -7.76 7.44 -3.93
N PHE A 174 -7.12 8.32 -4.70
CA PHE A 174 -5.67 8.37 -4.84
C PHE A 174 -4.99 8.65 -3.50
N HIS A 175 -5.43 9.69 -2.80
CA HIS A 175 -4.88 10.05 -1.50
C HIS A 175 -5.12 8.97 -0.44
N ASP A 176 -6.27 8.30 -0.46
CA ASP A 176 -6.55 7.18 0.42
C ASP A 176 -5.64 5.98 0.11
N SER A 177 -5.42 5.67 -1.18
CA SER A 177 -4.49 4.61 -1.61
C SER A 177 -3.05 4.89 -1.13
N LEU A 178 -2.57 6.13 -1.25
CA LEU A 178 -1.25 6.52 -0.74
C LEU A 178 -1.16 6.38 0.79
N GLY A 179 -2.23 6.74 1.49
CA GLY A 179 -2.32 6.60 2.94
C GLY A 179 -2.25 5.14 3.38
N PHE A 180 -3.04 4.26 2.76
CA PHE A 180 -3.02 2.83 3.05
C PHE A 180 -1.69 2.17 2.63
N ALA A 181 -1.07 2.64 1.54
CA ALA A 181 0.28 2.20 1.17
C ALA A 181 1.28 2.49 2.27
N ALA A 182 1.29 3.72 2.78
CA ALA A 182 2.18 4.16 3.85
C ALA A 182 1.94 3.41 5.18
N GLU A 183 0.68 3.14 5.52
CA GLU A 183 0.31 2.34 6.69
C GLU A 183 0.81 0.90 6.56
N LYS A 184 0.58 0.26 5.40
CA LYS A 184 1.09 -1.10 5.13
C LYS A 184 2.61 -1.14 5.20
N MET A 185 3.32 -0.19 4.60
CA MET A 185 4.78 -0.10 4.67
C MET A 185 5.26 0.01 6.12
N THR A 186 4.68 0.94 6.88
CA THR A 186 5.01 1.14 8.30
C THR A 186 4.79 -0.13 9.11
N ARG A 187 3.63 -0.78 8.93
CA ARG A 187 3.31 -2.04 9.61
C ARG A 187 4.29 -3.17 9.28
N ARG A 188 4.75 -3.27 8.03
CA ARG A 188 5.71 -4.30 7.59
C ARG A 188 7.13 -4.05 8.10
N ILE A 189 7.49 -2.82 8.43
CA ILE A 189 8.82 -2.46 8.94
C ILE A 189 8.84 -2.52 10.48
N VAL A 190 7.90 -1.84 11.15
CA VAL A 190 7.92 -1.71 12.62
C VAL A 190 6.98 -2.67 13.34
N GLY A 191 6.10 -3.36 12.63
CA GLY A 191 5.14 -4.33 13.16
C GLY A 191 5.74 -5.72 13.38
N VAL A 192 4.86 -6.71 13.56
CA VAL A 192 5.24 -8.12 13.80
C VAL A 192 5.44 -8.89 12.50
N ALA A 193 4.63 -8.59 11.48
CA ALA A 193 4.65 -9.28 10.19
C ALA A 193 5.53 -8.54 9.19
N HIS A 194 6.73 -9.06 8.95
CA HIS A 194 7.71 -8.50 8.02
C HIS A 194 7.51 -8.99 6.59
N VAL A 195 8.29 -8.44 5.64
CA VAL A 195 8.30 -8.88 4.24
C VAL A 195 9.62 -9.56 3.92
N GLU A 196 9.55 -10.59 3.09
CA GLU A 196 10.72 -11.35 2.65
C GLU A 196 11.76 -10.49 1.94
N ASP A 197 11.30 -9.43 1.24
CA ASP A 197 12.19 -8.47 0.56
C ASP A 197 13.28 -7.92 1.48
N PHE A 198 12.98 -7.64 2.76
CA PHE A 198 13.97 -7.21 3.74
C PHE A 198 14.57 -8.36 4.53
N GLU A 199 13.76 -9.38 4.90
CA GLU A 199 14.22 -10.51 5.70
C GLU A 199 15.35 -11.30 5.00
N SER A 200 15.31 -11.39 3.67
CA SER A 200 16.33 -12.07 2.87
C SER A 200 17.62 -11.28 2.65
N ILE A 201 17.72 -10.02 3.13
CA ILE A 201 18.97 -9.27 3.11
C ILE A 201 19.91 -9.81 4.20
N ALA A 202 21.01 -10.45 3.78
CA ALA A 202 21.90 -11.17 4.69
C ALA A 202 22.69 -10.25 5.64
N GLU A 203 23.05 -9.03 5.17
CA GLU A 203 23.83 -8.07 5.95
C GLU A 203 22.92 -7.18 6.81
N PRO A 204 22.99 -7.28 8.17
CA PRO A 204 22.08 -6.55 9.05
C PRO A 204 22.14 -5.03 8.89
N GLU A 205 23.30 -4.45 8.61
CA GLU A 205 23.46 -3.01 8.41
C GLU A 205 22.82 -2.53 7.10
N LYS A 206 23.01 -3.26 6.00
CA LYS A 206 22.35 -2.96 4.72
C LYS A 206 20.84 -3.08 4.86
N ARG A 207 20.36 -4.13 5.51
CA ARG A 207 18.94 -4.32 5.80
C ARG A 207 18.38 -3.14 6.59
N ALA A 208 19.04 -2.74 7.68
CA ALA A 208 18.61 -1.62 8.50
C ALA A 208 18.52 -0.30 7.71
N ASN A 209 19.49 -0.05 6.84
CA ASN A 209 19.48 1.13 5.98
C ASN A 209 18.30 1.11 5.00
N CYS A 210 18.01 -0.02 4.38
CA CYS A 210 16.87 -0.17 3.47
C CYS A 210 15.54 0.03 4.20
N GLU A 211 15.38 -0.59 5.36
CA GLU A 211 14.19 -0.45 6.22
C GLU A 211 14.00 1.02 6.67
N LEU A 212 15.09 1.71 7.05
CA LEU A 212 15.06 3.11 7.45
C LEU A 212 14.62 4.04 6.31
N GLN A 213 15.16 3.85 5.13
CA GLN A 213 14.77 4.63 3.93
C GLN A 213 13.30 4.41 3.62
N ALA A 214 12.83 3.17 3.61
CA ALA A 214 11.44 2.83 3.36
C ALA A 214 10.51 3.41 4.45
N LEU A 215 10.89 3.37 5.72
CA LEU A 215 10.12 3.95 6.82
C LEU A 215 10.07 5.48 6.73
N THR A 216 11.19 6.11 6.39
CA THR A 216 11.25 7.57 6.18
C THR A 216 10.30 8.00 5.06
N PHE A 217 10.30 7.25 3.96
CA PHE A 217 9.38 7.51 2.85
C PHE A 217 7.91 7.24 3.24
N ALA A 218 7.64 6.17 3.97
CA ALA A 218 6.29 5.87 4.47
C ALA A 218 5.74 7.00 5.35
N LYS A 219 6.57 7.54 6.27
CA LYS A 219 6.21 8.71 7.11
C LYS A 219 5.89 9.94 6.28
N LEU A 220 6.71 10.25 5.27
CA LEU A 220 6.48 11.35 4.34
C LEU A 220 5.15 11.13 3.59
N LEU A 221 4.98 9.95 3.01
CA LEU A 221 3.80 9.61 2.22
C LEU A 221 2.51 9.73 3.06
N LEU A 222 2.52 9.23 4.28
CA LEU A 222 1.36 9.30 5.17
C LEU A 222 0.98 10.73 5.55
N LYS A 223 1.97 11.56 5.91
CA LYS A 223 1.76 12.96 6.31
C LYS A 223 1.40 13.87 5.15
N GLU A 224 1.99 13.64 3.99
CA GLU A 224 1.95 14.57 2.86
C GLU A 224 1.18 14.01 1.65
N ARG A 225 0.42 12.90 1.79
CA ARG A 225 -0.27 12.24 0.68
C ARG A 225 -1.11 13.17 -0.17
N ARG A 226 -1.76 14.17 0.47
CA ARG A 226 -2.66 15.12 -0.22
C ARG A 226 -1.95 16.16 -1.08
N ARG A 227 -0.63 16.29 -0.96
CA ARG A 227 0.15 17.18 -1.83
C ARG A 227 0.44 16.56 -3.20
N PHE A 228 0.50 15.23 -3.28
CA PHE A 228 0.76 14.53 -4.55
C PHE A 228 -0.46 14.63 -5.47
N LYS A 229 -0.20 15.09 -6.70
CA LYS A 229 -1.24 15.25 -7.74
C LYS A 229 -1.26 14.11 -8.74
N SER A 230 -0.18 13.33 -8.78
CA SER A 230 -0.06 12.19 -9.68
C SER A 230 0.85 11.10 -9.10
N ILE A 231 0.71 9.88 -9.61
CA ILE A 231 1.62 8.78 -9.25
C ILE A 231 3.05 9.05 -9.72
N GLY A 232 3.25 9.80 -10.80
CA GLY A 232 4.57 10.22 -11.27
C GLY A 232 5.31 11.11 -10.26
N GLU A 233 4.59 11.98 -9.53
CA GLU A 233 5.19 12.75 -8.42
C GLU A 233 5.62 11.85 -7.27
N VAL A 234 4.84 10.81 -6.95
CA VAL A 234 5.19 9.80 -5.94
C VAL A 234 6.44 9.03 -6.37
N VAL A 235 6.48 8.56 -7.62
CA VAL A 235 7.65 7.86 -8.19
C VAL A 235 8.90 8.74 -8.16
N SER A 236 8.76 10.03 -8.50
CA SER A 236 9.86 11.00 -8.41
C SER A 236 10.33 11.20 -6.96
N ALA A 237 9.42 11.23 -6.00
CA ALA A 237 9.76 11.36 -4.59
C ALA A 237 10.45 10.11 -4.01
N ILE A 238 10.10 8.90 -4.50
CA ILE A 238 10.79 7.64 -4.14
C ILE A 238 12.27 7.69 -4.56
N GLN A 239 12.57 8.27 -5.73
CA GLN A 239 13.92 8.35 -6.27
C GLN A 239 14.78 9.43 -5.60
N GLN A 240 14.17 10.38 -4.90
CA GLN A 240 14.86 11.47 -4.21
C GLN A 240 14.65 11.34 -2.68
N PRO A 241 15.32 10.40 -2.01
CA PRO A 241 15.22 10.33 -0.56
C PRO A 241 15.73 11.66 0.02
N LYS A 242 14.86 12.36 0.76
CA LYS A 242 15.29 13.52 1.53
C LYS A 242 16.25 13.03 2.61
N SER A 243 17.50 13.49 2.51
CA SER A 243 18.52 13.35 3.55
C SER A 243 18.05 13.98 4.87
#